data_fc8ca394fbe482833517d969d2b70f1c
#
_entry.id   fc8ca394fbe482833517d969d2b70f1c
#
_cell.length_a   1.000
_cell.length_b   1.000
_cell.length_c   1.000
_cell.angle_alpha   90.00
_cell.angle_beta   90.00
_cell.angle_gamma   90.00
#
_symmetry.space_group_name_H-M   'P 1'
#
loop_
_entity.id
_entity.type
_entity.pdbx_description
1 polymer ?
#
loop_
_entity_poly.entity_id
_entity_poly.type
_entity_poly.pdbx_seq_one_letter_code
_entity_poly.pdbx_strand_id
1 'polypeptide(L)'
;MDSEMRQWWRTDRENFTMEHMARMFIRQVVVIEKYKFLYRDIGNIIRDNKILKGRFTEVRSRRMKETEAFVRELVNAGLLENIDVDPVQFDYFIKATWVLSDYWMTHVDASGIPTREEAYLEGYHVLINQFMPYLTESGKRALAEVDLRQILQEQLENFRA
;
A
#
# COMPACT_ATOMS: atom_id res chain seq x y z
N MET A 1 9.33 11.58 -4.62
CA MET A 1 8.70 10.27 -4.35
C MET A 1 9.13 9.68 -3.00
N ASP A 2 10.37 9.26 -2.81
CA ASP A 2 10.82 8.63 -1.55
C ASP A 2 10.73 9.56 -0.33
N SER A 3 11.05 10.85 -0.46
CA SER A 3 10.91 11.85 0.61
C SER A 3 9.45 12.11 1.00
N GLU A 4 8.55 12.18 0.03
CA GLU A 4 7.12 12.33 0.27
C GLU A 4 6.55 11.12 1.02
N MET A 5 6.95 9.91 0.63
CA MET A 5 6.55 8.67 1.30
C MET A 5 7.12 8.55 2.72
N ARG A 6 8.38 8.97 2.97
CA ARG A 6 8.99 8.94 4.31
C ARG A 6 8.29 9.85 5.31
N GLN A 7 7.84 11.03 4.88
CA GLN A 7 7.16 11.97 5.76
C GLN A 7 5.87 11.37 6.31
N TRP A 8 5.17 10.57 5.53
CA TRP A 8 3.89 9.99 5.92
C TRP A 8 4.03 8.88 6.96
N TRP A 9 5.02 8.02 6.82
CA TRP A 9 5.31 6.96 7.80
C TRP A 9 5.73 7.51 9.17
N ARG A 10 6.13 8.78 9.24
CA ARG A 10 6.55 9.42 10.49
C ARG A 10 5.42 10.12 11.23
N THR A 11 4.41 10.62 10.52
CA THR A 11 3.43 11.55 11.08
C THR A 11 2.28 10.83 11.80
N ASP A 12 1.98 9.57 11.45
CA ASP A 12 0.78 8.88 11.90
C ASP A 12 1.04 7.64 12.78
N ARG A 13 2.12 7.64 13.55
CA ARG A 13 2.48 6.48 14.39
C ARG A 13 1.59 6.21 15.60
N GLU A 14 0.64 7.07 15.90
CA GLU A 14 -0.12 6.97 17.16
C GLU A 14 -1.43 6.18 17.09
N ASN A 15 -1.98 5.92 15.89
CA ASN A 15 -3.25 5.21 15.75
C ASN A 15 -3.27 4.27 14.53
N PHE A 16 -2.87 3.03 14.71
CA PHE A 16 -2.99 2.00 13.68
C PHE A 16 -4.46 1.53 13.59
N THR A 17 -5.16 2.02 12.56
CA THR A 17 -6.57 1.71 12.30
C THR A 17 -6.76 1.20 10.88
N MET A 18 -7.92 0.62 10.59
CA MET A 18 -8.29 0.23 9.23
C MET A 18 -8.41 1.45 8.31
N GLU A 19 -8.86 2.59 8.84
CA GLU A 19 -8.88 3.86 8.10
C GLU A 19 -7.46 4.31 7.73
N HIS A 20 -6.51 4.21 8.67
CA HIS A 20 -5.11 4.54 8.41
C HIS A 20 -4.54 3.67 7.27
N MET A 21 -4.84 2.38 7.26
CA MET A 21 -4.44 1.48 6.18
C MET A 21 -5.02 1.93 4.82
N ALA A 22 -6.30 2.32 4.79
CA ALA A 22 -6.94 2.82 3.58
C ALA A 22 -6.27 4.12 3.09
N ARG A 23 -6.01 5.06 3.98
CA ARG A 23 -5.32 6.33 3.67
C ARG A 23 -3.93 6.08 3.09
N MET A 24 -3.16 5.18 3.68
CA MET A 24 -1.82 4.82 3.21
C MET A 24 -1.85 4.23 1.81
N PHE A 25 -2.75 3.28 1.55
CA PHE A 25 -2.88 2.67 0.22
C PHE A 25 -3.29 3.69 -0.84
N ILE A 26 -4.38 4.44 -0.61
CA ILE A 26 -4.85 5.45 -1.57
C ILE A 26 -3.76 6.47 -1.88
N ARG A 27 -3.08 6.95 -0.86
CA ARG A 27 -1.97 7.90 -1.02
C ARG A 27 -0.83 7.30 -1.84
N GLN A 28 -0.49 6.04 -1.62
CA GLN A 28 0.54 5.34 -2.38
C GLN A 28 0.19 5.26 -3.87
N VAL A 29 -1.03 4.83 -4.21
CA VAL A 29 -1.42 4.69 -5.63
C VAL A 29 -1.50 6.05 -6.33
N VAL A 30 -1.92 7.10 -5.64
CA VAL A 30 -1.89 8.49 -6.16
C VAL A 30 -0.46 8.95 -6.45
N VAL A 31 0.49 8.64 -5.57
CA VAL A 31 1.92 8.96 -5.82
C VAL A 31 2.49 8.13 -6.95
N ILE A 32 2.18 6.84 -7.03
CA ILE A 32 2.63 5.98 -8.13
C ILE A 32 2.11 6.53 -9.47
N GLU A 33 0.86 6.97 -9.53
CA GLU A 33 0.30 7.59 -10.74
C GLU A 33 1.06 8.86 -11.14
N LYS A 34 1.44 9.70 -10.18
CA LYS A 34 2.28 10.90 -10.45
C LYS A 34 3.62 10.53 -11.09
N TYR A 35 4.20 9.43 -10.68
CA TYR A 35 5.51 8.96 -11.16
C TYR A 35 5.40 7.74 -12.09
N LYS A 36 4.25 7.55 -12.74
CA LYS A 36 3.96 6.37 -13.58
C LYS A 36 4.97 6.12 -14.71
N PHE A 37 5.57 7.17 -15.26
CA PHE A 37 6.62 7.05 -16.27
C PHE A 37 7.82 6.23 -15.76
N LEU A 38 8.18 6.41 -14.49
CA LEU A 38 9.26 5.65 -13.85
C LEU A 38 8.85 4.18 -13.64
N TYR A 39 7.62 3.94 -13.17
CA TYR A 39 7.13 2.59 -12.89
C TYR A 39 6.93 1.76 -14.16
N ARG A 40 6.51 2.38 -15.27
CA ARG A 40 6.36 1.70 -16.58
C ARG A 40 7.68 1.15 -17.10
N ASP A 41 8.77 1.87 -16.90
CA ASP A 41 10.09 1.52 -17.45
C ASP A 41 11.08 1.01 -16.42
N ILE A 42 10.65 0.84 -15.16
CA ILE A 42 11.55 0.51 -14.05
C ILE A 42 12.42 -0.72 -14.33
N GLY A 43 11.85 -1.75 -14.97
CA GLY A 43 12.57 -2.97 -15.29
C GLY A 43 13.72 -2.73 -16.25
N ASN A 44 13.57 -1.87 -17.25
CA ASN A 44 14.61 -1.50 -18.20
C ASN A 44 15.65 -0.59 -17.53
N ILE A 45 15.17 0.42 -16.79
CA ILE A 45 16.03 1.41 -16.11
C ILE A 45 16.96 0.74 -15.11
N ILE A 46 16.47 -0.19 -14.29
CA ILE A 46 17.31 -0.87 -13.27
C ILE A 46 18.21 -1.94 -13.86
N ARG A 47 17.88 -2.51 -15.04
CA ARG A 47 18.74 -3.50 -15.73
C ARG A 47 20.05 -2.89 -16.17
N ASP A 48 19.99 -1.69 -16.73
CA ASP A 48 21.10 -1.04 -17.38
C ASP A 48 21.87 -0.06 -16.46
N ASN A 49 21.32 0.24 -15.27
CA ASN A 49 21.93 1.17 -14.33
C ASN A 49 22.08 0.58 -12.93
N LYS A 50 23.30 0.15 -12.59
CA LYS A 50 23.62 -0.46 -11.29
C LYS A 50 23.36 0.44 -10.09
N ILE A 51 23.56 1.77 -10.24
CA ILE A 51 23.35 2.72 -9.16
C ILE A 51 21.86 2.85 -8.87
N LEU A 52 21.04 2.99 -9.91
CA LEU A 52 19.57 3.04 -9.76
C LEU A 52 19.02 1.72 -9.22
N LYS A 53 19.55 0.59 -9.67
CA LYS A 53 19.20 -0.73 -9.13
C LYS A 53 19.47 -0.81 -7.63
N GLY A 54 20.65 -0.36 -7.17
CA GLY A 54 20.99 -0.33 -5.75
C GLY A 54 20.01 0.51 -4.94
N ARG A 55 19.76 1.74 -5.37
CA ARG A 55 18.79 2.64 -4.71
C ARG A 55 17.37 2.08 -4.68
N PHE A 56 16.93 1.50 -5.78
CA PHE A 56 15.60 0.86 -5.83
C PHE A 56 15.50 -0.32 -4.85
N THR A 57 16.54 -1.14 -4.76
CA THR A 57 16.61 -2.26 -3.82
C THR A 57 16.57 -1.78 -2.37
N GLU A 58 17.27 -0.70 -2.03
CA GLU A 58 17.24 -0.10 -0.70
C GLU A 58 15.85 0.43 -0.34
N VAL A 59 15.21 1.17 -1.25
CA VAL A 59 13.84 1.69 -1.06
C VAL A 59 12.85 0.54 -0.86
N ARG A 60 12.94 -0.48 -1.71
CA ARG A 60 12.09 -1.68 -1.61
C ARG A 60 12.26 -2.38 -0.26
N SER A 61 13.51 -2.66 0.14
CA SER A 61 13.80 -3.36 1.40
C SER A 61 13.27 -2.58 2.61
N ARG A 62 13.43 -1.26 2.62
CA ARG A 62 12.88 -0.42 3.67
C ARG A 62 11.36 -0.48 3.70
N ARG A 63 10.70 -0.31 2.57
CA ARG A 63 9.23 -0.32 2.49
C ARG A 63 8.62 -1.66 2.90
N MET A 64 9.26 -2.77 2.55
CA MET A 64 8.83 -4.09 3.02
C MET A 64 8.90 -4.20 4.54
N LYS A 65 9.97 -3.69 5.18
CA LYS A 65 10.08 -3.65 6.64
C LYS A 65 9.04 -2.73 7.29
N GLU A 66 8.74 -1.60 6.66
CA GLU A 66 7.69 -0.68 7.11
C GLU A 66 6.30 -1.35 7.02
N THR A 67 6.00 -2.06 5.93
CA THR A 67 4.77 -2.84 5.77
C THR A 67 4.67 -3.95 6.82
N GLU A 68 5.76 -4.67 7.06
CA GLU A 68 5.85 -5.70 8.10
C GLU A 68 5.54 -5.12 9.48
N ALA A 69 6.19 -4.01 9.84
CA ALA A 69 5.95 -3.33 11.10
C ALA A 69 4.49 -2.87 11.23
N PHE A 70 3.91 -2.32 10.17
CA PHE A 70 2.52 -1.89 10.14
C PHE A 70 1.55 -3.06 10.37
N VAL A 71 1.76 -4.20 9.70
CA VAL A 71 0.92 -5.40 9.88
C VAL A 71 1.01 -5.90 11.32
N ARG A 72 2.21 -5.92 11.93
CA ARG A 72 2.38 -6.29 13.34
C ARG A 72 1.63 -5.34 14.28
N GLU A 73 1.60 -4.04 13.99
CA GLU A 73 0.83 -3.09 14.79
C GLU A 73 -0.69 -3.31 14.67
N LEU A 74 -1.20 -3.72 13.50
CA LEU A 74 -2.61 -4.13 13.36
C LEU A 74 -2.94 -5.38 14.20
N VAL A 75 -2.00 -6.33 14.29
CA VAL A 75 -2.12 -7.49 15.19
C VAL A 75 -2.11 -7.03 16.65
N ASN A 76 -1.18 -6.17 17.06
CA ASN A 76 -1.09 -5.63 18.42
C ASN A 76 -2.33 -4.84 18.82
N ALA A 77 -2.94 -4.13 17.86
CA ALA A 77 -4.20 -3.40 18.06
C ALA A 77 -5.44 -4.33 18.12
N GLY A 78 -5.27 -5.63 17.92
CA GLY A 78 -6.36 -6.62 17.93
C GLY A 78 -7.28 -6.54 16.70
N LEU A 79 -6.82 -5.93 15.60
CA LEU A 79 -7.57 -5.83 14.34
C LEU A 79 -7.32 -7.01 13.41
N LEU A 80 -6.14 -7.64 13.52
CA LEU A 80 -5.77 -8.86 12.81
C LEU A 80 -5.46 -9.97 13.81
N GLU A 81 -5.77 -11.20 13.40
CA GLU A 81 -5.25 -12.40 14.04
C GLU A 81 -3.72 -12.47 13.91
N ASN A 82 -3.07 -13.26 14.74
CA ASN A 82 -1.62 -13.42 14.66
C ASN A 82 -1.22 -14.17 13.38
N ILE A 83 -0.81 -13.43 12.37
CA ILE A 83 -0.43 -13.97 11.05
C ILE A 83 1.06 -14.28 10.92
N ASP A 84 1.88 -13.93 11.93
CA ASP A 84 3.33 -14.15 11.88
C ASP A 84 3.77 -15.42 12.63
N VAL A 85 2.83 -16.31 12.91
CA VAL A 85 3.10 -17.63 13.53
C VAL A 85 4.03 -18.47 12.65
N ASP A 86 3.85 -18.42 11.33
CA ASP A 86 4.75 -19.01 10.35
C ASP A 86 5.54 -17.90 9.64
N PRO A 87 6.85 -17.76 9.91
CA PRO A 87 7.68 -16.70 9.31
C PRO A 87 7.74 -16.76 7.79
N VAL A 88 7.63 -17.94 7.17
CA VAL A 88 7.67 -18.11 5.71
C VAL A 88 6.37 -17.61 5.10
N GLN A 89 5.23 -17.98 5.66
CA GLN A 89 3.92 -17.52 5.21
C GLN A 89 3.76 -16.02 5.42
N PHE A 90 4.26 -15.49 6.53
CA PHE A 90 4.27 -14.06 6.79
C PHE A 90 5.11 -13.29 5.76
N ASP A 91 6.30 -13.77 5.43
CA ASP A 91 7.14 -13.18 4.38
C ASP A 91 6.44 -13.18 3.02
N TYR A 92 5.74 -14.26 2.66
CA TYR A 92 4.93 -14.31 1.42
C TYR A 92 3.77 -13.32 1.45
N PHE A 93 3.09 -13.19 2.58
CA PHE A 93 2.02 -12.22 2.76
C PHE A 93 2.54 -10.78 2.56
N ILE A 94 3.66 -10.42 3.16
CA ILE A 94 4.28 -9.09 3.01
C ILE A 94 4.71 -8.84 1.56
N LYS A 95 5.31 -9.83 0.89
CA LYS A 95 5.68 -9.71 -0.53
C LYS A 95 4.47 -9.52 -1.44
N ALA A 96 3.38 -10.25 -1.20
CA ALA A 96 2.15 -10.12 -1.97
C ALA A 96 1.52 -8.73 -1.74
N THR A 97 1.45 -8.26 -0.50
CA THR A 97 0.97 -6.92 -0.15
C THR A 97 1.78 -5.84 -0.88
N TRP A 98 3.11 -5.98 -0.91
CA TRP A 98 3.99 -5.04 -1.59
C TRP A 98 3.75 -5.05 -3.11
N VAL A 99 3.67 -6.23 -3.73
CA VAL A 99 3.42 -6.38 -5.18
C VAL A 99 2.08 -5.76 -5.56
N LEU A 100 1.01 -6.05 -4.81
CA LEU A 100 -0.31 -5.46 -5.04
C LEU A 100 -0.27 -3.94 -4.96
N SER A 101 0.36 -3.40 -3.93
CA SER A 101 0.40 -1.96 -3.71
C SER A 101 1.24 -1.21 -4.74
N ASP A 102 2.37 -1.76 -5.16
CA ASP A 102 3.33 -1.08 -6.06
C ASP A 102 2.99 -1.25 -7.54
N TYR A 103 2.42 -2.38 -7.93
CA TYR A 103 2.16 -2.70 -9.34
C TYR A 103 0.69 -2.62 -9.75
N TRP A 104 -0.21 -2.26 -8.82
CA TRP A 104 -1.63 -2.12 -9.10
C TRP A 104 -1.90 -1.20 -10.29
N MET A 105 -1.30 -0.01 -10.32
CA MET A 105 -1.51 0.96 -11.41
C MET A 105 -0.96 0.48 -12.76
N THR A 106 0.04 -0.38 -12.77
CA THR A 106 0.52 -1.04 -14.00
C THR A 106 -0.52 -2.04 -14.51
N HIS A 107 -1.15 -2.79 -13.61
CA HIS A 107 -2.28 -3.66 -13.96
C HIS A 107 -3.47 -2.86 -14.51
N VAL A 108 -3.82 -1.75 -13.89
CA VAL A 108 -4.91 -0.85 -14.33
C VAL A 108 -4.71 -0.36 -15.76
N ASP A 109 -3.50 0.05 -16.11
CA ASP A 109 -3.18 0.53 -17.47
C ASP A 109 -3.39 -0.56 -18.54
N ALA A 110 -3.32 -1.84 -18.17
CA ALA A 110 -3.54 -2.98 -19.06
C ALA A 110 -4.99 -3.50 -19.04
N SER A 111 -5.81 -3.12 -18.06
CA SER A 111 -7.10 -3.77 -17.77
C SER A 111 -8.32 -3.01 -18.30
N GLY A 112 -8.14 -1.80 -18.82
CA GLY A 112 -9.25 -0.99 -19.38
C GLY A 112 -10.26 -0.51 -18.33
N ILE A 113 -9.86 -0.37 -17.07
CA ILE A 113 -10.71 0.19 -15.99
C ILE A 113 -11.04 1.65 -16.38
N PRO A 114 -12.33 2.05 -16.36
CA PRO A 114 -12.78 3.24 -17.08
C PRO A 114 -12.29 4.55 -16.46
N THR A 115 -12.18 4.63 -15.13
CA THR A 115 -11.71 5.84 -14.45
C THR A 115 -10.60 5.57 -13.45
N ARG A 116 -9.77 6.59 -13.19
CA ARG A 116 -8.71 6.49 -12.18
C ARG A 116 -9.26 6.34 -10.75
N GLU A 117 -10.39 6.98 -10.47
CA GLU A 117 -11.04 6.87 -9.16
C GLU A 117 -11.53 5.45 -8.90
N GLU A 118 -12.20 4.83 -9.87
CA GLU A 118 -12.60 3.42 -9.79
C GLU A 118 -11.39 2.50 -9.62
N ALA A 119 -10.30 2.76 -10.35
CA ALA A 119 -9.06 2.00 -10.22
C ALA A 119 -8.46 2.07 -8.81
N TYR A 120 -8.50 3.23 -8.16
CA TYR A 120 -7.99 3.38 -6.79
C TYR A 120 -8.87 2.64 -5.78
N LEU A 121 -10.19 2.74 -5.92
CA LEU A 121 -11.14 2.04 -5.06
C LEU A 121 -11.03 0.52 -5.21
N GLU A 122 -10.98 0.02 -6.45
CA GLU A 122 -10.83 -1.39 -6.74
C GLU A 122 -9.50 -1.94 -6.20
N GLY A 123 -8.39 -1.19 -6.37
CA GLY A 123 -7.09 -1.58 -5.83
C GLY A 123 -7.11 -1.75 -4.32
N TYR A 124 -7.79 -0.86 -3.60
CA TYR A 124 -7.98 -1.03 -2.17
C TYR A 124 -8.79 -2.30 -1.84
N HIS A 125 -9.87 -2.57 -2.58
CA HIS A 125 -10.68 -3.77 -2.35
C HIS A 125 -9.88 -5.06 -2.64
N VAL A 126 -9.05 -5.08 -3.67
CA VAL A 126 -8.15 -6.20 -3.95
C VAL A 126 -7.13 -6.37 -2.83
N LEU A 127 -6.53 -5.29 -2.34
CA LEU A 127 -5.61 -5.34 -1.21
C LEU A 127 -6.29 -5.84 0.06
N ILE A 128 -7.42 -5.26 0.45
CA ILE A 128 -8.10 -5.63 1.69
C ILE A 128 -8.60 -7.08 1.67
N ASN A 129 -8.95 -7.60 0.48
CA ASN A 129 -9.36 -8.99 0.33
C ASN A 129 -8.26 -9.97 0.75
N GLN A 130 -6.98 -9.61 0.62
CA GLN A 130 -5.87 -10.40 1.14
C GLN A 130 -5.83 -10.44 2.68
N PHE A 131 -6.32 -9.40 3.35
CA PHE A 131 -6.36 -9.30 4.81
C PHE A 131 -7.63 -9.94 5.39
N MET A 132 -8.71 -10.08 4.62
CA MET A 132 -10.01 -10.58 5.08
C MET A 132 -9.93 -11.87 5.91
N PRO A 133 -9.15 -12.91 5.51
CA PRO A 133 -9.05 -14.16 6.28
C PRO A 133 -8.46 -13.99 7.67
N TYR A 134 -7.74 -12.90 7.91
CA TYR A 134 -7.03 -12.63 9.15
C TYR A 134 -7.69 -11.55 10.01
N LEU A 135 -8.82 -10.96 9.56
CA LEU A 135 -9.52 -9.96 10.35
C LEU A 135 -10.21 -10.58 11.56
N THR A 136 -9.94 -10.00 12.72
CA THR A 136 -10.74 -10.25 13.93
C THR A 136 -12.15 -9.66 13.77
N GLU A 137 -13.07 -9.99 14.67
CA GLU A 137 -14.40 -9.34 14.70
C GLU A 137 -14.30 -7.83 14.93
N SER A 138 -13.29 -7.38 15.70
CA SER A 138 -12.98 -5.96 15.87
C SER A 138 -12.47 -5.34 14.57
N GLY A 139 -11.58 -6.04 13.87
CA GLY A 139 -11.07 -5.62 12.56
C GLY A 139 -12.16 -5.51 11.50
N LYS A 140 -13.09 -6.45 11.44
CA LYS A 140 -14.24 -6.41 10.51
C LYS A 140 -15.15 -5.22 10.78
N ARG A 141 -15.44 -4.94 12.06
CA ARG A 141 -16.22 -3.75 12.45
C ARG A 141 -15.51 -2.45 12.06
N ALA A 142 -14.22 -2.33 12.40
CA ALA A 142 -13.43 -1.17 12.04
C ALA A 142 -13.34 -0.96 10.52
N LEU A 143 -13.23 -2.05 9.74
CA LEU A 143 -13.23 -1.99 8.28
C LEU A 143 -14.57 -1.49 7.73
N ALA A 144 -15.70 -1.88 8.31
CA ALA A 144 -17.03 -1.46 7.88
C ALA A 144 -17.29 0.04 8.09
N GLU A 145 -16.54 0.69 8.99
CA GLU A 145 -16.62 2.12 9.28
C GLU A 145 -15.78 2.99 8.34
N VAL A 146 -14.94 2.38 7.49
CA VAL A 146 -14.05 3.12 6.57
C VAL A 146 -14.84 3.73 5.42
N ASP A 147 -14.88 5.05 5.34
CA ASP A 147 -15.38 5.77 4.15
C ASP A 147 -14.27 5.98 3.13
N LEU A 148 -14.09 4.98 2.28
CA LEU A 148 -13.04 4.98 1.28
C LEU A 148 -13.20 6.10 0.24
N ARG A 149 -14.45 6.50 -0.09
CA ARG A 149 -14.70 7.59 -1.05
C ARG A 149 -14.31 8.95 -0.49
N GLN A 150 -14.62 9.20 0.78
CA GLN A 150 -14.18 10.41 1.46
C GLN A 150 -12.66 10.48 1.52
N ILE A 151 -11.98 9.39 1.90
CA ILE A 151 -10.51 9.31 1.94
C ILE A 151 -9.92 9.62 0.57
N LEU A 152 -10.48 9.05 -0.51
CA LEU A 152 -10.00 9.30 -1.86
C LEU A 152 -10.11 10.79 -2.24
N GLN A 153 -11.26 11.42 -1.98
CA GLN A 153 -11.48 12.83 -2.27
C GLN A 153 -10.47 13.72 -1.53
N GLU A 154 -10.29 13.52 -0.23
CA GLU A 154 -9.31 14.25 0.59
C GLU A 154 -7.88 14.10 0.04
N GLN A 155 -7.48 12.89 -0.38
CA GLN A 155 -6.15 12.67 -0.93
C GLN A 155 -5.97 13.34 -2.31
N LEU A 156 -6.98 13.34 -3.15
CA LEU A 156 -6.93 14.00 -4.46
C LEU A 156 -6.88 15.53 -4.34
N GLU A 157 -7.59 16.11 -3.38
CA GLU A 157 -7.55 17.56 -3.09
C GLU A 157 -6.16 17.97 -2.60
N ASN A 158 -5.61 17.26 -1.63
CA ASN A 158 -4.24 17.50 -1.12
C ASN A 158 -3.16 17.37 -2.19
N PHE A 159 -3.44 16.65 -3.27
CA PHE A 159 -2.50 16.44 -4.37
C PHE A 159 -2.56 17.51 -5.45
N ARG A 160 -3.67 18.24 -5.52
CA ARG A 160 -3.88 19.35 -6.48
C ARG A 160 -3.42 20.70 -5.93
N ALA A 161 -3.26 20.79 -4.62
CA ALA A 161 -2.77 21.97 -3.91
C ALA A 161 -1.24 22.04 -3.93
#